data_8256a89d1c187d376ff18960f03d26f9
#
_entry.id   8256a89d1c187d376ff18960f03d26f9
#
_cell.length_a   1.000
_cell.length_b   1.000
_cell.length_c   1.000
_cell.angle_alpha   90.00
_cell.angle_beta   90.00
_cell.angle_gamma   90.00
#
_symmetry.space_group_name_H-M   'P 1'
#
loop_
_entity.id
_entity.type
_entity.pdbx_description
1 polymer ?
#
loop_
_entity_poly.entity_id
_entity_poly.type
_entity_poly.pdbx_seq_one_letter_code
_entity_poly.pdbx_strand_id
1 'polypeptide(L)'
;MMRKAAIAICLTLLVCLFAGCQEKTEDTPKTDSSLNIQTTTLNGEAFTFDDIAENKLTVLNVWATWCPPCVAELPHLQKISEDFQEEGVRVVGVLQDGVTELGETDADTVESANALLEEAGAEYPILLPDDTLQQTFIRTMQYFPTTFFLDGQGNVIQRIEGARDYEGWSEIIREALEKIDG
;
A
#
# COMPACT_ATOMS: atom_id res chain seq x y z
N MET A 1 -3.17 -79.65 -35.73
CA MET A 1 -3.86 -79.05 -34.58
C MET A 1 -2.85 -78.30 -33.74
N MET A 2 -2.49 -77.17 -33.87
CA MET A 2 -1.48 -76.35 -33.17
C MET A 2 -0.73 -75.53 -34.20
N ARG A 3 -1.12 -74.31 -34.48
CA ARG A 3 -0.30 -73.32 -35.18
C ARG A 3 -1.09 -72.10 -35.60
N LYS A 4 -1.83 -71.49 -34.67
CA LYS A 4 -2.48 -70.23 -34.91
C LYS A 4 -2.55 -69.34 -33.63
N ALA A 5 -1.43 -69.21 -32.92
CA ALA A 5 -1.40 -68.40 -31.69
C ALA A 5 -0.09 -67.61 -31.49
N ALA A 6 0.48 -67.05 -32.57
CA ALA A 6 1.77 -66.37 -32.43
C ALA A 6 1.88 -64.98 -33.15
N ILE A 7 0.80 -64.35 -33.59
CA ILE A 7 0.90 -63.08 -34.36
C ILE A 7 0.16 -61.91 -33.70
N ALA A 8 -0.42 -62.09 -32.52
CA ALA A 8 -1.22 -61.08 -31.89
C ALA A 8 -0.51 -60.29 -30.74
N ILE A 9 0.79 -60.46 -30.49
CA ILE A 9 1.50 -59.90 -29.33
C ILE A 9 2.47 -58.73 -29.69
N CYS A 10 2.70 -58.48 -31.00
CA CYS A 10 3.71 -57.49 -31.41
C CYS A 10 3.17 -56.07 -31.75
N LEU A 11 1.88 -55.79 -31.60
CA LEU A 11 1.30 -54.49 -32.01
C LEU A 11 0.85 -53.58 -30.83
N THR A 12 1.12 -53.97 -29.58
CA THR A 12 0.71 -53.19 -28.39
C THR A 12 1.86 -52.52 -27.66
N LEU A 13 3.07 -52.50 -28.19
CA LEU A 13 4.28 -51.97 -27.51
C LEU A 13 4.85 -50.71 -28.14
N LEU A 14 4.11 -50.01 -29.01
CA LEU A 14 4.63 -48.80 -29.67
C LEU A 14 3.79 -47.52 -29.38
N VAL A 15 3.04 -47.43 -28.29
CA VAL A 15 2.23 -46.28 -27.93
C VAL A 15 2.65 -45.58 -26.64
N CYS A 16 3.74 -45.95 -26.00
CA CYS A 16 4.14 -45.41 -24.69
C CYS A 16 5.39 -44.51 -24.70
N LEU A 17 5.67 -43.76 -25.76
CA LEU A 17 6.84 -42.83 -25.79
C LEU A 17 6.51 -41.41 -26.15
N PHE A 18 5.30 -40.95 -25.85
CA PHE A 18 4.99 -39.51 -25.77
C PHE A 18 4.48 -39.15 -24.38
N ALA A 19 5.28 -39.46 -23.36
CA ALA A 19 5.17 -38.72 -22.09
C ALA A 19 5.81 -37.35 -22.31
N GLY A 20 5.02 -36.40 -22.80
CA GLY A 20 5.38 -35.02 -22.85
C GLY A 20 5.73 -34.57 -21.44
N CYS A 21 6.91 -33.99 -21.26
CA CYS A 21 7.23 -33.15 -20.10
C CYS A 21 6.19 -32.06 -20.03
N GLN A 22 5.25 -32.20 -19.12
CA GLN A 22 4.37 -31.15 -18.70
C GLN A 22 5.23 -30.25 -17.82
N GLU A 23 5.72 -29.18 -18.42
CA GLU A 23 6.34 -28.07 -17.72
C GLU A 23 5.33 -27.59 -16.71
N LYS A 24 5.60 -27.88 -15.44
CA LYS A 24 4.82 -27.42 -14.31
C LYS A 24 5.10 -25.91 -14.22
N THR A 25 4.29 -25.10 -14.90
CA THR A 25 4.20 -23.70 -14.58
C THR A 25 3.79 -23.65 -13.11
N GLU A 26 4.72 -23.28 -12.25
CA GLU A 26 4.40 -22.82 -10.91
C GLU A 26 3.50 -21.60 -11.10
N ASP A 27 2.20 -21.83 -10.95
CA ASP A 27 1.25 -20.77 -10.62
C ASP A 27 1.69 -20.23 -9.25
N THR A 28 2.63 -19.27 -9.29
CA THR A 28 2.76 -18.33 -8.20
C THR A 28 1.39 -17.65 -8.15
N PRO A 29 0.63 -17.76 -7.05
CA PRO A 29 -0.59 -17.01 -6.93
C PRO A 29 -0.16 -15.54 -7.04
N LYS A 30 -0.49 -14.88 -8.16
CA LYS A 30 -0.57 -13.45 -8.20
C LYS A 30 -1.62 -13.12 -7.16
N THR A 31 -1.16 -12.69 -6.01
CA THR A 31 -2.00 -12.00 -5.04
C THR A 31 -2.48 -10.78 -5.80
N ASP A 32 -3.69 -10.87 -6.32
CA ASP A 32 -4.46 -9.74 -6.84
C ASP A 32 -4.92 -8.94 -5.62
N SER A 33 -3.96 -8.36 -4.94
CA SER A 33 -4.16 -7.42 -3.85
C SER A 33 -3.76 -6.04 -4.33
N SER A 34 -4.37 -5.58 -5.41
CA SER A 34 -4.49 -4.15 -5.63
C SER A 34 -5.36 -3.63 -4.48
N LEU A 35 -4.78 -2.79 -3.64
CA LEU A 35 -5.53 -2.08 -2.60
C LEU A 35 -6.69 -1.35 -3.30
N ASN A 36 -7.92 -1.76 -3.03
CA ASN A 36 -9.10 -1.12 -3.61
C ASN A 36 -9.47 0.15 -2.81
N ILE A 37 -8.54 1.12 -2.80
CA ILE A 37 -8.77 2.42 -2.17
C ILE A 37 -9.64 3.24 -3.09
N GLN A 38 -10.77 3.71 -2.57
CA GLN A 38 -11.69 4.63 -3.23
C GLN A 38 -12.24 5.61 -2.19
N THR A 39 -11.55 6.71 -2.02
CA THR A 39 -11.88 7.71 -1.00
C THR A 39 -11.77 9.12 -1.54
N THR A 40 -11.90 10.10 -0.66
CA THR A 40 -11.70 11.51 -0.96
C THR A 40 -10.68 12.12 -0.01
N THR A 41 -10.00 13.14 -0.48
CA THR A 41 -9.23 14.05 0.38
C THR A 41 -10.17 14.92 1.23
N LEU A 42 -9.63 15.59 2.24
CA LEU A 42 -10.39 16.59 3.02
C LEU A 42 -10.94 17.73 2.13
N ASN A 43 -10.32 17.98 0.97
CA ASN A 43 -10.77 18.99 0.01
C ASN A 43 -11.83 18.45 -0.98
N GLY A 44 -12.25 17.17 -0.83
CA GLY A 44 -13.27 16.53 -1.67
C GLY A 44 -12.76 16.00 -3.01
N GLU A 45 -11.45 15.99 -3.25
CA GLU A 45 -10.85 15.38 -4.44
C GLU A 45 -10.86 13.85 -4.32
N ALA A 46 -11.18 13.16 -5.42
CA ALA A 46 -11.14 11.70 -5.44
C ALA A 46 -9.70 11.21 -5.31
N PHE A 47 -9.50 10.14 -4.52
CA PHE A 47 -8.24 9.44 -4.38
C PHE A 47 -8.45 7.94 -4.54
N THR A 48 -7.65 7.32 -5.39
CA THR A 48 -7.77 5.90 -5.74
C THR A 48 -6.42 5.20 -5.67
N PHE A 49 -6.41 3.91 -5.92
CA PHE A 49 -5.16 3.15 -6.02
C PHE A 49 -4.22 3.68 -7.11
N ASP A 50 -4.73 4.24 -8.20
CA ASP A 50 -3.91 4.79 -9.28
C ASP A 50 -2.99 5.92 -8.77
N ASP A 51 -3.47 6.71 -7.79
CA ASP A 51 -2.67 7.74 -7.14
C ASP A 51 -1.47 7.21 -6.36
N ILE A 52 -1.51 5.94 -5.92
CA ILE A 52 -0.39 5.23 -5.30
C ILE A 52 0.51 4.65 -6.41
N ALA A 53 -0.09 3.99 -7.40
CA ALA A 53 0.61 3.25 -8.45
C ALA A 53 1.49 4.13 -9.36
N GLU A 54 1.20 5.43 -9.43
CA GLU A 54 2.00 6.40 -10.19
C GLU A 54 3.34 6.74 -9.54
N ASN A 55 3.56 6.33 -8.28
CA ASN A 55 4.74 6.68 -7.50
C ASN A 55 5.61 5.45 -7.23
N LYS A 56 6.92 5.65 -7.08
CA LYS A 56 7.85 4.61 -6.64
C LYS A 56 7.57 4.20 -5.20
N LEU A 57 7.31 5.19 -4.35
CA LEU A 57 7.12 5.05 -2.92
C LEU A 57 6.00 5.98 -2.44
N THR A 58 5.00 5.43 -1.78
CA THR A 58 4.01 6.23 -1.05
C THR A 58 4.25 6.12 0.46
N VAL A 59 4.42 7.28 1.10
CA VAL A 59 4.54 7.43 2.56
C VAL A 59 3.15 7.72 3.10
N LEU A 60 2.43 6.68 3.53
CA LEU A 60 1.06 6.75 4.05
C LEU A 60 1.10 6.92 5.57
N ASN A 61 0.92 8.15 6.04
CA ASN A 61 0.95 8.51 7.47
C ASN A 61 -0.45 8.55 8.05
N VAL A 62 -0.73 7.69 9.03
CA VAL A 62 -2.03 7.66 9.74
C VAL A 62 -1.92 8.45 11.03
N TRP A 63 -2.76 9.48 11.15
CA TRP A 63 -2.74 10.44 12.24
C TRP A 63 -4.15 10.78 12.75
N ALA A 64 -4.24 11.54 13.85
CA ALA A 64 -5.49 12.00 14.41
C ALA A 64 -5.33 13.40 15.02
N THR A 65 -6.42 14.19 15.08
CA THR A 65 -6.40 15.56 15.60
C THR A 65 -6.04 15.66 17.08
N TRP A 66 -6.39 14.65 17.87
CA TRP A 66 -6.11 14.54 19.31
C TRP A 66 -4.70 14.02 19.64
N CYS A 67 -3.84 13.76 18.63
CA CYS A 67 -2.52 13.14 18.80
C CYS A 67 -1.39 14.19 18.71
N PRO A 68 -0.85 14.71 19.83
CA PRO A 68 0.15 15.78 19.78
C PRO A 68 1.42 15.42 18.98
N PRO A 69 2.02 14.19 19.09
CA PRO A 69 3.18 13.86 18.29
C PRO A 69 2.86 13.76 16.79
N CYS A 70 1.61 13.41 16.41
CA CYS A 70 1.19 13.43 15.02
C CYS A 70 1.18 14.85 14.46
N VAL A 71 0.60 15.79 15.20
CA VAL A 71 0.54 17.19 14.79
C VAL A 71 1.95 17.80 14.68
N ALA A 72 2.84 17.45 15.60
CA ALA A 72 4.22 17.95 15.60
C ALA A 72 5.04 17.51 14.39
N GLU A 73 4.71 16.37 13.75
CA GLU A 73 5.44 15.89 12.57
C GLU A 73 4.90 16.42 11.23
N LEU A 74 3.69 17.00 11.18
CA LEU A 74 3.09 17.51 9.93
C LEU A 74 4.02 18.41 9.10
N PRO A 75 4.72 19.42 9.69
CA PRO A 75 5.63 20.28 8.93
C PRO A 75 6.86 19.50 8.40
N HIS A 76 7.31 18.45 9.09
CA HIS A 76 8.40 17.60 8.63
C HIS A 76 7.97 16.77 7.42
N LEU A 77 6.76 16.20 7.46
CA LEU A 77 6.18 15.46 6.34
C LEU A 77 5.92 16.36 5.13
N GLN A 78 5.50 17.62 5.34
CA GLN A 78 5.40 18.60 4.26
C GLN A 78 6.73 18.79 3.56
N LYS A 79 7.78 19.03 4.33
CA LYS A 79 9.14 19.19 3.76
C LYS A 79 9.62 17.94 3.01
N ILE A 80 9.30 16.75 3.52
CA ILE A 80 9.56 15.48 2.82
C ILE A 80 8.78 15.42 1.49
N SER A 81 7.51 15.82 1.48
CA SER A 81 6.67 15.85 0.29
C SER A 81 7.27 16.73 -0.81
N GLU A 82 7.84 17.87 -0.43
CA GLU A 82 8.50 18.80 -1.36
C GLU A 82 9.84 18.26 -1.87
N ASP A 83 10.72 17.84 -0.95
CA ASP A 83 12.11 17.52 -1.28
C ASP A 83 12.26 16.18 -2.03
N PHE A 84 11.35 15.22 -1.86
CA PHE A 84 11.44 13.87 -2.44
C PHE A 84 10.46 13.61 -3.59
N GLN A 85 9.63 14.59 -3.97
CA GLN A 85 8.65 14.44 -5.05
C GLN A 85 9.31 14.06 -6.39
N GLU A 86 10.42 14.69 -6.73
CA GLU A 86 11.13 14.41 -7.99
C GLU A 86 11.81 13.02 -7.98
N GLU A 87 12.02 12.43 -6.82
CA GLU A 87 12.53 11.05 -6.65
C GLU A 87 11.41 9.99 -6.75
N GLY A 88 10.16 10.41 -6.96
CA GLY A 88 8.98 9.54 -7.08
C GLY A 88 8.40 9.13 -5.72
N VAL A 89 8.63 9.93 -4.68
CA VAL A 89 8.01 9.76 -3.36
C VAL A 89 6.76 10.62 -3.26
N ARG A 90 5.66 10.04 -2.79
CA ARG A 90 4.43 10.74 -2.47
C ARG A 90 4.11 10.61 -0.99
N VAL A 91 3.91 11.72 -0.30
CA VAL A 91 3.38 11.74 1.07
C VAL A 91 1.86 11.83 1.01
N VAL A 92 1.19 11.02 1.81
CA VAL A 92 -0.26 11.00 1.94
C VAL A 92 -0.61 10.81 3.42
N GLY A 93 -1.44 11.69 3.97
CA GLY A 93 -2.00 11.53 5.31
C GLY A 93 -3.31 10.75 5.27
N VAL A 94 -3.65 10.06 6.36
CA VAL A 94 -4.98 9.50 6.61
C VAL A 94 -5.46 10.01 7.95
N LEU A 95 -6.54 10.79 7.94
CA LEU A 95 -7.15 11.34 9.15
C LEU A 95 -8.05 10.27 9.79
N GLN A 96 -7.53 9.54 10.78
CA GLN A 96 -8.21 8.38 11.37
C GLN A 96 -9.55 8.74 12.03
N ASP A 97 -9.62 9.88 12.69
CA ASP A 97 -10.81 10.39 13.37
C ASP A 97 -11.71 11.27 12.48
N GLY A 98 -11.42 11.39 11.17
CA GLY A 98 -12.19 12.17 10.22
C GLY A 98 -13.53 11.58 9.82
N VAL A 99 -13.82 10.34 10.27
CA VAL A 99 -15.10 9.67 10.04
C VAL A 99 -15.68 9.12 11.35
N THR A 100 -17.00 9.12 11.43
CA THR A 100 -17.76 8.53 12.56
C THR A 100 -17.69 7.00 12.54
N GLU A 101 -18.19 6.34 13.59
CA GLU A 101 -18.32 4.88 13.63
C GLU A 101 -19.22 4.32 12.51
N LEU A 102 -20.09 5.13 11.92
CA LEU A 102 -20.95 4.79 10.80
C LEU A 102 -20.30 5.03 9.44
N GLY A 103 -19.04 5.52 9.41
CA GLY A 103 -18.31 5.85 8.19
C GLY A 103 -18.74 7.18 7.53
N GLU A 104 -19.51 8.00 8.24
CA GLU A 104 -19.87 9.33 7.77
C GLU A 104 -18.76 10.32 8.12
N THR A 105 -18.53 11.34 7.27
CA THR A 105 -17.55 12.40 7.55
C THR A 105 -17.92 13.15 8.83
N ASP A 106 -16.97 13.26 9.75
CA ASP A 106 -17.07 14.08 10.95
C ASP A 106 -16.63 15.51 10.63
N ALA A 107 -17.59 16.39 10.36
CA ALA A 107 -17.33 17.75 9.92
C ALA A 107 -16.55 18.60 10.94
N ASP A 108 -16.80 18.43 12.23
CA ASP A 108 -16.14 19.18 13.30
C ASP A 108 -14.66 18.75 13.43
N THR A 109 -14.42 17.45 13.30
CA THR A 109 -13.06 16.90 13.27
C THR A 109 -12.30 17.34 12.01
N VAL A 110 -12.95 17.35 10.84
CA VAL A 110 -12.35 17.83 9.59
C VAL A 110 -12.00 19.31 9.66
N GLU A 111 -12.87 20.17 10.25
CA GLU A 111 -12.57 21.59 10.49
C GLU A 111 -11.35 21.74 11.40
N SER A 112 -11.28 20.98 12.49
CA SER A 112 -10.13 20.98 13.40
C SER A 112 -8.84 20.53 12.72
N ALA A 113 -8.92 19.49 11.88
CA ALA A 113 -7.78 19.01 11.11
C ALA A 113 -7.26 20.05 10.12
N ASN A 114 -8.15 20.73 9.40
CA ASN A 114 -7.78 21.79 8.47
C ASN A 114 -7.05 22.95 9.18
N ALA A 115 -7.50 23.35 10.37
CA ALA A 115 -6.81 24.37 11.16
C ALA A 115 -5.39 23.93 11.57
N LEU A 116 -5.20 22.68 11.97
CA LEU A 116 -3.88 22.12 12.32
C LEU A 116 -2.95 22.02 11.10
N LEU A 117 -3.48 21.64 9.94
CA LEU A 117 -2.73 21.56 8.69
C LEU A 117 -2.29 22.96 8.23
N GLU A 118 -3.17 23.96 8.31
CA GLU A 118 -2.85 25.36 7.99
C GLU A 118 -1.75 25.90 8.92
N GLU A 119 -1.84 25.67 10.24
CA GLU A 119 -0.81 26.06 11.21
C GLU A 119 0.53 25.39 10.94
N ALA A 120 0.53 24.12 10.51
CA ALA A 120 1.72 23.34 10.16
C ALA A 120 2.29 23.68 8.77
N GLY A 121 1.53 24.40 7.93
CA GLY A 121 1.87 24.63 6.52
C GLY A 121 1.86 23.31 5.71
N ALA A 122 1.03 22.33 6.08
CA ALA A 122 0.96 21.03 5.43
C ALA A 122 -0.09 21.03 4.31
N GLU A 123 0.37 20.83 3.08
CA GLU A 123 -0.44 20.89 1.85
C GLU A 123 -0.55 19.54 1.12
N TYR A 124 0.18 18.51 1.56
CA TYR A 124 0.08 17.18 0.96
C TYR A 124 -1.31 16.56 1.20
N PRO A 125 -1.79 15.63 0.33
CA PRO A 125 -3.14 15.08 0.42
C PRO A 125 -3.41 14.40 1.76
N ILE A 126 -4.55 14.73 2.36
CA ILE A 126 -5.06 14.07 3.58
C ILE A 126 -6.37 13.38 3.22
N LEU A 127 -6.45 12.07 3.42
CA LEU A 127 -7.57 11.22 3.07
C LEU A 127 -8.53 11.04 4.24
N LEU A 128 -9.82 10.96 3.92
CA LEU A 128 -10.81 10.34 4.79
C LEU A 128 -10.70 8.82 4.64
N PRO A 129 -10.70 8.04 5.74
CA PRO A 129 -10.53 6.60 5.63
C PRO A 129 -11.78 5.91 5.07
N ASP A 130 -11.62 5.17 3.95
CA ASP A 130 -12.60 4.22 3.45
C ASP A 130 -12.47 2.86 4.15
N ASP A 131 -13.31 1.89 3.78
CA ASP A 131 -13.28 0.54 4.34
C ASP A 131 -11.93 -0.16 4.14
N THR A 132 -11.24 0.09 3.01
CA THR A 132 -9.93 -0.48 2.71
C THR A 132 -8.86 0.08 3.65
N LEU A 133 -8.81 1.41 3.80
CA LEU A 133 -7.88 2.08 4.73
C LEU A 133 -8.14 1.66 6.17
N GLN A 134 -9.42 1.56 6.56
CA GLN A 134 -9.81 1.09 7.89
C GLN A 134 -9.31 -0.33 8.18
N GLN A 135 -9.56 -1.28 7.27
CA GLN A 135 -9.28 -2.70 7.52
C GLN A 135 -7.81 -3.03 7.34
N THR A 136 -7.15 -2.45 6.33
CA THR A 136 -5.77 -2.80 5.97
C THR A 136 -4.74 -2.11 6.87
N PHE A 137 -4.99 -0.84 7.22
CA PHE A 137 -4.02 -0.02 7.94
C PHE A 137 -4.47 0.29 9.37
N ILE A 138 -5.59 1.02 9.55
CA ILE A 138 -5.96 1.59 10.84
C ILE A 138 -6.20 0.51 11.90
N ARG A 139 -6.95 -0.55 11.60
CA ARG A 139 -7.21 -1.64 12.55
C ARG A 139 -5.99 -2.46 12.95
N THR A 140 -4.90 -2.37 12.19
CA THR A 140 -3.64 -3.08 12.49
C THR A 140 -2.72 -2.26 13.38
N MET A 141 -3.03 -1.00 13.64
CA MET A 141 -2.22 -0.08 14.41
C MET A 141 -2.41 -0.25 15.92
N GLN A 142 -1.34 -0.01 16.66
CA GLN A 142 -1.35 0.02 18.12
C GLN A 142 -0.91 1.39 18.65
N TYR A 143 -0.25 2.18 17.82
CA TYR A 143 0.34 3.48 18.19
C TYR A 143 0.04 4.53 17.14
N PHE A 144 0.00 5.79 17.57
CA PHE A 144 -0.11 6.96 16.71
C PHE A 144 1.12 7.88 16.89
N PRO A 145 1.62 8.48 15.81
CA PRO A 145 1.30 8.13 14.41
C PRO A 145 1.86 6.77 14.01
N THR A 146 1.30 6.16 12.96
CA THR A 146 1.92 5.03 12.27
C THR A 146 2.01 5.35 10.79
N THR A 147 3.19 5.14 10.22
CA THR A 147 3.45 5.38 8.80
C THR A 147 3.75 4.08 8.08
N PHE A 148 3.06 3.85 6.98
CA PHE A 148 3.24 2.71 6.09
C PHE A 148 3.94 3.19 4.81
N PHE A 149 4.92 2.44 4.37
CA PHE A 149 5.63 2.66 3.13
C PHE A 149 5.11 1.66 2.10
N LEU A 150 4.54 2.17 1.01
CA LEU A 150 3.93 1.37 -0.04
C LEU A 150 4.74 1.50 -1.32
N ASP A 151 5.02 0.36 -1.98
CA ASP A 151 5.54 0.37 -3.35
C ASP A 151 4.44 0.74 -4.36
N GLY A 152 4.80 0.91 -5.64
CA GLY A 152 3.85 1.21 -6.72
C GLY A 152 2.83 0.08 -7.01
N GLN A 153 2.98 -1.09 -6.39
CA GLN A 153 2.02 -2.18 -6.43
C GLN A 153 1.09 -2.18 -5.20
N GLY A 154 1.29 -1.24 -4.26
CA GLY A 154 0.52 -1.14 -3.02
C GLY A 154 0.94 -2.13 -1.94
N ASN A 155 2.08 -2.80 -2.09
CA ASN A 155 2.61 -3.66 -1.03
C ASN A 155 3.21 -2.81 0.08
N VAL A 156 2.92 -3.16 1.33
CA VAL A 156 3.59 -2.55 2.48
C VAL A 156 5.00 -3.10 2.59
N ILE A 157 5.99 -2.30 2.25
CA ILE A 157 7.42 -2.66 2.33
C ILE A 157 8.06 -2.34 3.67
N GLN A 158 7.47 -1.38 4.41
CA GLN A 158 7.94 -0.98 5.73
C GLN A 158 6.81 -0.34 6.55
N ARG A 159 6.87 -0.46 7.88
CA ARG A 159 5.97 0.20 8.83
C ARG A 159 6.81 0.84 9.93
N ILE A 160 6.52 2.10 10.24
CA ILE A 160 7.19 2.87 11.30
C ILE A 160 6.14 3.35 12.29
N GLU A 161 6.38 3.09 13.56
CA GLU A 161 5.54 3.57 14.66
C GLU A 161 6.21 4.78 15.35
N GLY A 162 5.40 5.79 15.67
CA GLY A 162 5.83 7.04 16.29
C GLY A 162 6.38 8.08 15.31
N ALA A 163 6.30 9.33 15.73
CA ALA A 163 6.71 10.50 14.96
C ALA A 163 8.23 10.57 14.72
N ARG A 164 8.61 11.19 13.62
CA ARG A 164 10.00 11.51 13.27
C ARG A 164 10.11 12.97 12.86
N ASP A 165 11.31 13.51 13.02
CA ASP A 165 11.67 14.78 12.38
C ASP A 165 12.05 14.56 10.91
N TYR A 166 12.40 15.66 10.25
CA TYR A 166 12.77 15.64 8.83
C TYR A 166 13.98 14.74 8.54
N GLU A 167 15.01 14.80 9.38
CA GLU A 167 16.23 14.01 9.23
C GLU A 167 15.92 12.52 9.34
N GLY A 168 15.15 12.13 10.36
CA GLY A 168 14.72 10.74 10.55
C GLY A 168 13.88 10.21 9.39
N TRP A 169 12.93 11.00 8.87
CA TRP A 169 12.16 10.62 7.69
C TRP A 169 13.04 10.52 6.44
N SER A 170 13.97 11.47 6.23
CA SER A 170 14.85 11.47 5.06
C SER A 170 15.75 10.23 5.01
N GLU A 171 16.29 9.80 6.15
CA GLU A 171 17.12 8.58 6.24
C GLU A 171 16.30 7.34 5.87
N ILE A 172 15.12 7.16 6.50
CA ILE A 172 14.24 6.02 6.27
C ILE A 172 13.77 5.94 4.81
N ILE A 173 13.42 7.08 4.20
CA ILE A 173 12.95 7.15 2.82
C ILE A 173 14.07 6.77 1.84
N ARG A 174 15.29 7.26 2.04
CA ARG A 174 16.42 6.87 1.19
C ARG A 174 16.71 5.37 1.26
N GLU A 175 16.68 4.78 2.46
CA GLU A 175 16.83 3.33 2.62
C GLU A 175 15.70 2.55 1.93
N ALA A 176 14.45 3.07 1.95
CA ALA A 176 13.32 2.44 1.27
C ALA A 176 13.47 2.50 -0.25
N LEU A 177 13.90 3.65 -0.80
CA LEU A 177 14.16 3.82 -2.24
C LEU A 177 15.28 2.90 -2.73
N GLU A 178 16.38 2.78 -1.98
CA GLU A 178 17.49 1.86 -2.31
C GLU A 178 17.01 0.40 -2.40
N LYS A 179 16.07 -0.03 -1.54
CA LYS A 179 15.50 -1.37 -1.56
C LYS A 179 14.56 -1.61 -2.76
N ILE A 180 13.90 -0.55 -3.25
CA ILE A 180 13.00 -0.62 -4.42
C ILE A 180 13.81 -0.67 -5.73
N ASP A 181 14.91 0.07 -5.81
CA ASP A 181 15.72 0.23 -7.01
C ASP A 181 16.76 -0.92 -7.21
N GLY A 182 17.02 -1.77 -6.18
CA GLY A 182 18.01 -2.88 -6.18
C GLY A 182 17.42 -4.22 -6.47
#